data_a018d640bbf42e862106a56878caa6aa
#
_entry.id   a018d640bbf42e862106a56878caa6aa
#
_cell.length_a   1.000
_cell.length_b   1.000
_cell.length_c   1.000
_cell.angle_alpha   90.00
_cell.angle_beta   90.00
_cell.angle_gamma   90.00
#
_symmetry.space_group_name_H-M   'P 1'
#
loop_
_entity.id
_entity.type
_entity.pdbx_description
1 polymer ?
#
loop_
_entity_poly.entity_id
_entity_poly.type
_entity_poly.pdbx_seq_one_letter_code
_entity_poly.pdbx_strand_id
1 'polypeptide(L)'
;SLEYVHSYKDKAHDIEYNITTMDNASALMEIYEFQGIEGPEKRTFNGQEWNIYFGEAVPNNGDNNNSTDSKSTMGIIVCEVQKENQGYVINIIFGNNSDVNFTKNTYGDSYINYVEPLLKTISLKESKDVPSVAEQFGLSQDEFNHQIDLIRQYEAGNTSVLEGSV
;
A
#
# COMPACT_ATOMS: atom_id res chain seq x y z
N SER A 1 -15.17 -1.31 4.63
CA SER A 1 -15.97 -2.50 4.60
C SER A 1 -15.19 -3.68 4.07
N LEU A 2 -15.29 -4.78 4.78
CA LEU A 2 -14.51 -5.98 4.49
C LEU A 2 -14.89 -6.65 3.16
N GLU A 3 -16.03 -6.32 2.60
CA GLU A 3 -16.51 -6.88 1.35
C GLU A 3 -15.63 -6.52 0.14
N TYR A 4 -14.87 -5.45 0.26
CA TYR A 4 -14.04 -4.93 -0.83
C TYR A 4 -12.57 -5.23 -0.65
N VAL A 5 -12.24 -6.06 0.32
CA VAL A 5 -10.86 -6.51 0.57
C VAL A 5 -10.77 -8.00 0.29
N HIS A 6 -9.90 -8.37 -0.62
CA HIS A 6 -9.64 -9.77 -0.95
C HIS A 6 -8.22 -10.10 -0.58
N SER A 7 -8.07 -11.11 0.29
CA SER A 7 -6.76 -11.57 0.73
C SER A 7 -6.45 -12.92 0.13
N TYR A 8 -5.21 -13.08 -0.28
CA TYR A 8 -4.73 -14.31 -0.89
C TYR A 8 -3.30 -14.54 -0.40
N LYS A 9 -3.00 -15.78 -0.04
CA LYS A 9 -1.66 -16.11 0.46
C LYS A 9 -1.00 -17.21 -0.36
N ASP A 10 0.19 -16.94 -0.84
CA ASP A 10 1.07 -17.93 -1.43
C ASP A 10 1.90 -18.54 -0.29
N LYS A 11 1.48 -19.70 0.18
CA LYS A 11 2.12 -20.36 1.31
C LYS A 11 3.50 -20.89 0.98
N ALA A 12 3.72 -21.28 -0.27
CA ALA A 12 5.00 -21.84 -0.69
C ALA A 12 6.13 -20.82 -0.59
N HIS A 13 5.83 -19.55 -0.86
CA HIS A 13 6.81 -18.48 -0.87
C HIS A 13 6.63 -17.48 0.26
N ASP A 14 5.64 -17.68 1.14
CA ASP A 14 5.30 -16.77 2.24
C ASP A 14 5.07 -15.35 1.75
N ILE A 15 4.18 -15.22 0.77
CA ILE A 15 3.80 -13.93 0.19
C ILE A 15 2.30 -13.75 0.36
N GLU A 16 1.88 -12.59 0.86
CA GLU A 16 0.49 -12.26 1.02
C GLU A 16 0.09 -11.15 0.06
N TYR A 17 -1.04 -11.32 -0.58
CA TYR A 17 -1.61 -10.35 -1.51
C TYR A 17 -2.94 -9.86 -0.94
N ASN A 18 -3.05 -8.55 -0.73
CA ASN A 18 -4.29 -7.93 -0.27
C ASN A 18 -4.76 -6.93 -1.31
N ILE A 19 -5.91 -7.21 -1.90
CA ILE A 19 -6.48 -6.36 -2.94
C ILE A 19 -7.64 -5.58 -2.33
N THR A 20 -7.55 -4.26 -2.37
CA THR A 20 -8.58 -3.37 -1.84
C THR A 20 -9.10 -2.48 -2.96
N THR A 21 -10.43 -2.38 -3.04
CA THR A 21 -11.11 -1.49 -3.98
C THR A 21 -11.64 -0.27 -3.24
N MET A 22 -11.48 0.91 -3.82
CA MET A 22 -11.90 2.16 -3.21
C MET A 22 -12.22 3.22 -4.26
N ASP A 23 -12.77 4.34 -3.84
CA ASP A 23 -13.11 5.43 -4.76
C ASP A 23 -11.89 6.23 -5.21
N ASN A 24 -10.92 6.43 -4.34
CA ASN A 24 -9.76 7.28 -4.60
C ASN A 24 -8.48 6.65 -4.03
N ALA A 25 -7.82 5.85 -4.84
CA ALA A 25 -6.61 5.17 -4.43
C ALA A 25 -5.43 6.14 -4.22
N SER A 26 -5.39 7.25 -4.95
CA SER A 26 -4.28 8.19 -4.78
C SER A 26 -4.26 8.84 -3.40
N ALA A 27 -5.43 9.05 -2.80
CA ALA A 27 -5.50 9.56 -1.42
C ALA A 27 -4.89 8.59 -0.43
N LEU A 28 -5.10 7.29 -0.62
CA LEU A 28 -4.47 6.27 0.22
C LEU A 28 -2.96 6.26 0.02
N MET A 29 -2.50 6.44 -1.21
CA MET A 29 -1.06 6.48 -1.50
C MET A 29 -0.39 7.69 -0.83
N GLU A 30 -1.05 8.83 -0.72
CA GLU A 30 -0.51 9.98 0.02
C GLU A 30 -0.22 9.62 1.48
N ILE A 31 -1.10 8.84 2.09
CA ILE A 31 -0.91 8.37 3.47
C ILE A 31 0.29 7.42 3.56
N TYR A 32 0.39 6.48 2.61
CA TYR A 32 1.49 5.53 2.60
C TYR A 32 2.83 6.21 2.36
N GLU A 33 2.89 7.19 1.46
CA GLU A 33 4.11 7.97 1.23
C GLU A 33 4.52 8.73 2.49
N PHE A 34 3.56 9.30 3.19
CA PHE A 34 3.82 9.96 4.48
C PHE A 34 4.40 8.97 5.50
N GLN A 35 3.99 7.71 5.46
CA GLN A 35 4.49 6.65 6.33
C GLN A 35 5.83 6.07 5.86
N GLY A 36 6.36 6.53 4.74
CA GLY A 36 7.71 6.17 4.30
C GLY A 36 7.80 5.23 3.12
N ILE A 37 6.68 4.87 2.48
CA ILE A 37 6.76 4.07 1.26
C ILE A 37 7.34 4.90 0.12
N GLU A 38 8.18 4.30 -0.70
CA GLU A 38 8.88 4.99 -1.79
C GLU A 38 8.27 4.65 -3.15
N GLY A 39 8.27 5.64 -4.04
CA GLY A 39 7.74 5.52 -5.39
C GLY A 39 7.01 6.80 -5.80
N PRO A 40 6.18 6.75 -6.85
CA PRO A 40 5.90 5.58 -7.67
C PRO A 40 6.87 5.37 -8.82
N GLU A 41 7.01 4.11 -9.22
CA GLU A 41 7.49 3.76 -10.54
C GLU A 41 6.28 3.38 -11.37
N LYS A 42 6.20 3.88 -12.60
CA LYS A 42 5.04 3.66 -13.46
C LYS A 42 5.27 2.50 -14.41
N ARG A 43 4.25 1.66 -14.56
CA ARG A 43 4.25 0.52 -15.49
C ARG A 43 2.88 0.41 -16.13
N THR A 44 2.84 0.12 -17.42
CA THR A 44 1.59 -0.01 -18.15
C THR A 44 1.38 -1.47 -18.59
N PHE A 45 0.25 -2.03 -18.20
CA PHE A 45 -0.16 -3.37 -18.61
C PHE A 45 -1.63 -3.34 -19.02
N ASN A 46 -1.94 -3.94 -20.16
CA ASN A 46 -3.31 -4.04 -20.66
C ASN A 46 -4.02 -2.68 -20.75
N GLY A 47 -3.28 -1.63 -21.14
CA GLY A 47 -3.84 -0.29 -21.24
C GLY A 47 -4.04 0.44 -19.92
N GLN A 48 -3.63 -0.14 -18.80
CA GLN A 48 -3.72 0.49 -17.48
C GLN A 48 -2.35 0.89 -16.98
N GLU A 49 -2.23 2.12 -16.48
CA GLU A 49 -0.99 2.60 -15.89
C GLU A 49 -1.03 2.34 -14.38
N TRP A 50 -0.11 1.50 -13.94
CA TRP A 50 0.05 1.17 -12.53
C TRP A 50 1.14 2.01 -11.91
N ASN A 51 0.90 2.46 -10.70
CA ASN A 51 1.92 3.08 -9.87
C ASN A 51 2.43 2.04 -8.88
N ILE A 52 3.72 1.80 -8.90
CA ILE A 52 4.36 0.76 -8.09
C ILE A 52 5.20 1.43 -7.00
N TYR A 53 4.93 1.08 -5.77
CA TYR A 53 5.64 1.58 -4.60
C TYR A 53 6.30 0.43 -3.86
N PHE A 54 7.34 0.73 -3.13
CA PHE A 54 7.98 -0.29 -2.29
C PHE A 54 8.43 0.29 -0.96
N GLY A 55 8.52 -0.59 0.02
CA GLY A 55 8.93 -0.20 1.36
C GLY A 55 9.32 -1.41 2.19
N GLU A 56 9.73 -1.12 3.40
CA GLU A 56 10.01 -2.14 4.39
C GLU A 56 9.13 -1.89 5.59
N ALA A 57 8.53 -2.95 6.11
CA ALA A 57 7.73 -2.88 7.30
C ALA A 57 8.39 -3.70 8.40
N VAL A 58 8.55 -3.08 9.55
CA VAL A 58 8.98 -3.80 10.74
C VAL A 58 7.74 -4.35 11.41
N PRO A 59 7.66 -5.68 11.66
CA PRO A 59 6.52 -6.24 12.36
C PRO A 59 6.32 -5.56 13.71
N ASN A 60 5.11 -5.09 13.97
CA ASN A 60 4.80 -4.48 15.25
C ASN A 60 4.48 -5.59 16.25
N ASN A 61 5.47 -6.06 16.94
CA ASN A 61 5.32 -7.14 17.91
C ASN A 61 5.08 -6.67 19.32
N GLY A 62 4.56 -5.51 19.54
CA GLY A 62 4.18 -5.04 20.88
C GLY A 62 5.22 -5.16 22.00
N ASP A 63 6.01 -6.18 21.99
CA ASP A 63 7.04 -6.50 22.97
C ASP A 63 8.40 -6.61 22.32
N ASN A 64 8.83 -5.55 21.77
CA ASN A 64 10.06 -5.52 21.02
C ASN A 64 11.29 -5.25 21.87
N ASN A 65 11.18 -5.40 23.16
CA ASN A 65 12.17 -4.85 24.06
C ASN A 65 13.52 -5.52 24.02
N ASN A 66 13.60 -6.73 23.55
CA ASN A 66 14.82 -7.48 23.75
C ASN A 66 15.25 -8.33 22.60
N SER A 67 14.56 -8.25 21.49
CA SER A 67 15.00 -9.10 20.42
C SER A 67 15.96 -8.34 19.54
N THR A 68 17.20 -8.63 19.78
CA THR A 68 18.25 -8.27 18.85
C THR A 68 18.06 -8.91 17.49
N ASP A 69 17.18 -9.90 17.43
CA ASP A 69 16.88 -10.64 16.21
C ASP A 69 15.64 -10.11 15.49
N SER A 70 15.02 -9.08 16.02
CA SER A 70 13.83 -8.47 15.45
C SER A 70 14.08 -7.70 14.16
N LYS A 71 15.18 -7.96 13.52
CA LYS A 71 15.51 -7.37 12.22
C LYS A 71 14.82 -8.04 11.05
N SER A 72 13.82 -8.86 11.30
CA SER A 72 13.02 -9.39 10.22
C SER A 72 12.11 -8.28 9.72
N THR A 73 12.62 -7.50 8.80
CA THR A 73 11.81 -6.55 8.06
C THR A 73 11.03 -7.31 7.02
N MET A 74 9.73 -7.01 6.92
CA MET A 74 8.92 -7.52 5.84
C MET A 74 9.00 -6.55 4.67
N GLY A 75 9.27 -7.07 3.49
CA GLY A 75 9.23 -6.28 2.28
C GLY A 75 7.78 -6.06 1.84
N ILE A 76 7.50 -4.87 1.34
CA ILE A 76 6.16 -4.53 0.84
C ILE A 76 6.31 -3.91 -0.54
N ILE A 77 5.52 -4.40 -1.49
CA ILE A 77 5.29 -3.74 -2.77
C ILE A 77 3.81 -3.38 -2.83
N VAL A 78 3.53 -2.14 -3.17
CA VAL A 78 2.16 -1.66 -3.30
C VAL A 78 1.92 -1.24 -4.74
N CYS A 79 0.87 -1.77 -5.34
CA CYS A 79 0.49 -1.45 -6.71
C CYS A 79 -0.85 -0.72 -6.68
N GLU A 80 -0.89 0.44 -7.30
CA GLU A 80 -2.10 1.27 -7.31
C GLU A 80 -2.47 1.60 -8.74
N VAL A 81 -3.76 1.54 -9.03
CA VAL A 81 -4.32 1.98 -10.30
C VAL A 81 -5.65 2.68 -10.05
N GLN A 82 -5.92 3.73 -10.81
CA GLN A 82 -7.17 4.46 -10.74
C GLN A 82 -7.83 4.43 -12.10
N LYS A 83 -9.11 4.09 -12.13
CA LYS A 83 -9.93 4.13 -13.33
C LYS A 83 -11.23 4.85 -13.00
N GLU A 84 -11.35 6.09 -13.44
CA GLU A 84 -12.49 6.97 -13.12
C GLU A 84 -12.67 7.11 -11.59
N ASN A 85 -13.79 6.67 -11.06
CA ASN A 85 -14.12 6.77 -9.65
C ASN A 85 -13.76 5.51 -8.86
N GLN A 86 -12.96 4.63 -9.43
CA GLN A 86 -12.65 3.35 -8.83
C GLN A 86 -11.16 3.12 -8.83
N GLY A 87 -10.59 2.98 -7.64
CA GLY A 87 -9.19 2.69 -7.46
C GLY A 87 -8.98 1.28 -6.91
N TYR A 88 -7.86 0.68 -7.26
CA TYR A 88 -7.44 -0.62 -6.74
C TYR A 88 -6.05 -0.48 -6.15
N VAL A 89 -5.88 -1.00 -4.96
CA VAL A 89 -4.59 -1.06 -4.31
C VAL A 89 -4.30 -2.51 -3.95
N ILE A 90 -3.17 -3.00 -4.39
CA ILE A 90 -2.71 -4.35 -4.07
C ILE A 90 -1.49 -4.20 -3.19
N ASN A 91 -1.60 -4.67 -1.95
CA ASN A 91 -0.48 -4.76 -1.04
C ASN A 91 0.11 -6.15 -1.15
N ILE A 92 1.39 -6.25 -1.48
CA ILE A 92 2.08 -7.52 -1.58
C ILE A 92 3.15 -7.54 -0.49
N ILE A 93 2.96 -8.43 0.47
CA ILE A 93 3.78 -8.50 1.68
C ILE A 93 4.62 -9.76 1.62
N PHE A 94 5.94 -9.59 1.66
CA PHE A 94 6.90 -10.68 1.66
C PHE A 94 7.28 -11.00 3.10
N GLY A 95 6.86 -12.18 3.56
CA GLY A 95 7.10 -12.60 4.94
C GLY A 95 8.53 -13.06 5.20
N ASN A 96 8.80 -13.39 6.45
CA ASN A 96 10.15 -13.75 6.89
C ASN A 96 10.64 -15.08 6.32
N ASN A 97 9.73 -15.96 5.95
CA ASN A 97 10.06 -17.25 5.35
C ASN A 97 10.05 -17.19 3.82
N SER A 98 9.89 -16.01 3.27
CA SER A 98 9.96 -15.83 1.83
C SER A 98 11.37 -16.12 1.34
N ASP A 99 11.47 -16.82 0.21
CA ASP A 99 12.74 -17.00 -0.48
C ASP A 99 13.25 -15.69 -1.09
N VAL A 100 12.43 -14.67 -1.03
CA VAL A 100 12.74 -13.37 -1.58
C VAL A 100 13.59 -12.61 -0.58
N ASN A 101 14.83 -12.36 -0.91
CA ASN A 101 15.67 -11.47 -0.13
C ASN A 101 15.29 -10.03 -0.49
N PHE A 102 14.27 -9.53 0.19
CA PHE A 102 13.72 -8.21 -0.11
C PHE A 102 14.61 -7.14 0.52
N THR A 103 15.31 -6.41 -0.33
CA THR A 103 16.02 -5.21 0.06
C THR A 103 15.67 -4.10 -0.93
N LYS A 104 15.96 -2.88 -0.58
CA LYS A 104 15.74 -1.74 -1.47
C LYS A 104 16.40 -1.95 -2.84
N ASN A 105 17.52 -2.64 -2.89
CA ASN A 105 18.27 -2.88 -4.12
C ASN A 105 17.76 -4.09 -4.91
N THR A 106 17.03 -5.00 -4.27
CA THR A 106 16.57 -6.25 -4.90
C THR A 106 15.07 -6.27 -5.14
N TYR A 107 14.37 -5.19 -4.82
CA TYR A 107 12.93 -5.17 -5.02
C TYR A 107 12.54 -5.42 -6.48
N GLY A 108 13.41 -5.05 -7.42
CA GLY A 108 13.18 -5.29 -8.85
C GLY A 108 12.97 -6.75 -9.20
N ASP A 109 13.77 -7.64 -8.62
CA ASP A 109 13.61 -9.09 -8.84
C ASP A 109 12.32 -9.61 -8.20
N SER A 110 12.01 -9.15 -7.01
CA SER A 110 10.75 -9.50 -6.33
C SER A 110 9.54 -9.04 -7.16
N TYR A 111 9.62 -7.86 -7.71
CA TYR A 111 8.57 -7.32 -8.57
C TYR A 111 8.39 -8.16 -9.83
N ILE A 112 9.48 -8.46 -10.53
CA ILE A 112 9.43 -9.22 -11.80
C ILE A 112 8.89 -10.62 -11.57
N ASN A 113 9.29 -11.26 -10.49
CA ASN A 113 8.94 -12.67 -10.27
C ASN A 113 7.55 -12.85 -9.65
N TYR A 114 7.10 -11.92 -8.81
CA TYR A 114 5.89 -12.14 -8.00
C TYR A 114 4.80 -11.09 -8.18
N VAL A 115 5.09 -9.96 -8.78
CA VAL A 115 4.13 -8.86 -8.93
C VAL A 115 3.72 -8.64 -10.37
N GLU A 116 4.68 -8.46 -11.26
CA GLU A 116 4.41 -8.18 -12.67
C GLU A 116 3.54 -9.26 -13.33
N PRO A 117 3.78 -10.56 -13.12
CA PRO A 117 2.92 -11.58 -13.70
C PRO A 117 1.47 -11.46 -13.25
N LEU A 118 1.24 -11.02 -12.00
CA LEU A 118 -0.10 -10.78 -11.48
C LEU A 118 -0.74 -9.58 -12.18
N LEU A 119 -0.04 -8.46 -12.29
CA LEU A 119 -0.57 -7.25 -12.89
C LEU A 119 -0.98 -7.45 -14.35
N LYS A 120 -0.25 -8.29 -15.07
CA LYS A 120 -0.56 -8.62 -16.46
C LYS A 120 -1.86 -9.41 -16.62
N THR A 121 -2.35 -10.03 -15.57
CA THR A 121 -3.59 -10.82 -15.62
C THR A 121 -4.82 -10.06 -15.15
N ILE A 122 -4.64 -8.87 -14.58
CA ILE A 122 -5.75 -8.13 -13.98
C ILE A 122 -6.54 -7.39 -15.03
N SER A 123 -7.86 -7.62 -15.02
CA SER A 123 -8.84 -6.84 -15.78
C SER A 123 -9.67 -6.03 -14.79
N LEU A 124 -9.70 -4.72 -14.96
CA LEU A 124 -10.46 -3.85 -14.08
C LEU A 124 -11.91 -3.80 -14.52
N LYS A 125 -12.82 -4.04 -13.58
CA LYS A 125 -14.26 -3.98 -13.81
C LYS A 125 -14.83 -2.81 -13.03
N GLU A 126 -15.77 -2.11 -13.65
CA GLU A 126 -16.50 -1.05 -12.98
C GLU A 126 -17.46 -1.63 -11.96
N SER A 127 -17.50 -1.01 -10.79
CA SER A 127 -18.48 -1.32 -9.75
C SER A 127 -19.19 -0.03 -9.37
N LYS A 128 -20.49 -0.12 -9.12
CA LYS A 128 -21.28 1.07 -8.78
C LYS A 128 -21.17 1.46 -7.31
N ASP A 129 -20.87 0.51 -6.46
CA ASP A 129 -20.85 0.71 -5.02
C ASP A 129 -19.45 0.48 -4.48
N VAL A 130 -18.58 1.47 -4.69
CA VAL A 130 -17.21 1.41 -4.20
C VAL A 130 -17.13 2.18 -2.89
N PRO A 131 -16.55 1.62 -1.81
CA PRO A 131 -16.42 2.34 -0.56
C PRO A 131 -15.46 3.51 -0.69
N SER A 132 -15.72 4.57 0.06
CA SER A 132 -14.77 5.67 0.13
C SER A 132 -13.55 5.27 0.94
N VAL A 133 -12.41 5.92 0.67
CA VAL A 133 -11.21 5.71 1.49
C VAL A 133 -11.48 6.13 2.93
N ALA A 134 -12.24 7.21 3.14
CA ALA A 134 -12.61 7.67 4.47
C ALA A 134 -13.32 6.57 5.28
N GLU A 135 -14.27 5.88 4.68
CA GLU A 135 -14.98 4.78 5.33
C GLU A 135 -14.04 3.66 5.77
N GLN A 136 -13.00 3.37 5.00
CA GLN A 136 -12.04 2.33 5.35
C GLN A 136 -11.25 2.69 6.62
N PHE A 137 -11.08 3.97 6.89
CA PHE A 137 -10.43 4.45 8.12
C PHE A 137 -11.43 4.74 9.25
N GLY A 138 -12.71 4.51 9.03
CA GLY A 138 -13.73 4.80 10.02
C GLY A 138 -13.96 6.28 10.24
N LEU A 139 -13.68 7.11 9.24
CA LEU A 139 -13.79 8.56 9.32
C LEU A 139 -14.93 9.07 8.44
N SER A 140 -15.49 10.24 8.79
CA SER A 140 -16.33 10.97 7.85
C SER A 140 -15.47 11.51 6.71
N GLN A 141 -16.11 11.90 5.60
CA GLN A 141 -15.37 12.50 4.50
C GLN A 141 -14.68 13.80 4.92
N ASP A 142 -15.32 14.60 5.75
CA ASP A 142 -14.72 15.86 6.26
C ASP A 142 -13.51 15.60 7.15
N GLU A 143 -13.61 14.62 8.02
CA GLU A 143 -12.48 14.23 8.88
C GLU A 143 -11.31 13.71 8.04
N PHE A 144 -11.61 12.89 7.05
CA PHE A 144 -10.57 12.35 6.16
C PHE A 144 -9.90 13.47 5.37
N ASN A 145 -10.69 14.38 4.80
CA ASN A 145 -10.16 15.52 4.04
C ASN A 145 -9.25 16.41 4.92
N HIS A 146 -9.62 16.57 6.19
CA HIS A 146 -8.80 17.32 7.13
C HIS A 146 -7.46 16.63 7.36
N GLN A 147 -7.45 15.32 7.53
CA GLN A 147 -6.21 14.57 7.70
C GLN A 147 -5.30 14.67 6.48
N ILE A 148 -5.86 14.57 5.29
CA ILE A 148 -5.09 14.73 4.06
C ILE A 148 -4.51 16.13 3.96
N ASP A 149 -5.28 17.14 4.30
CA ASP A 149 -4.82 18.54 4.29
C ASP A 149 -3.65 18.76 5.26
N LEU A 150 -3.73 18.19 6.46
CA LEU A 150 -2.64 18.26 7.42
C LEU A 150 -1.35 17.61 6.89
N ILE A 151 -1.48 16.46 6.24
CA ILE A 151 -0.35 15.78 5.63
C ILE A 151 0.29 16.63 4.55
N ARG A 152 -0.51 17.25 3.68
CA ARG A 152 -0.02 18.13 2.62
C ARG A 152 0.68 19.36 3.18
N GLN A 153 0.14 19.96 4.24
CA GLN A 153 0.77 21.09 4.91
C GLN A 153 2.11 20.70 5.51
N TYR A 154 2.16 19.55 6.16
CA TYR A 154 3.41 19.04 6.73
C TYR A 154 4.47 18.81 5.65
N GLU A 155 4.08 18.17 4.55
CA GLU A 155 4.99 17.93 3.43
C GLU A 155 5.49 19.23 2.77
N ALA A 156 4.68 20.28 2.83
CA ALA A 156 5.08 21.60 2.34
C ALA A 156 6.03 22.34 3.30
N GLY A 157 6.40 21.74 4.41
CA GLY A 157 7.35 22.31 5.37
C GLY A 157 6.74 22.89 6.63
N ASN A 158 5.41 22.88 6.77
CA ASN A 158 4.73 23.38 7.95
C ASN A 158 4.59 22.25 8.98
N THR A 159 5.67 21.94 9.68
CA THR A 159 5.68 20.80 10.62
C THR A 159 4.88 21.04 11.89
N SER A 160 4.51 22.28 12.20
CA SER A 160 3.79 22.60 13.41
C SER A 160 2.34 22.08 13.41
N VAL A 161 1.77 21.81 12.24
CA VAL A 161 0.38 21.35 12.12
C VAL A 161 0.15 19.99 12.77
N LEU A 162 1.15 19.13 12.78
CA LEU A 162 1.03 17.81 13.41
C LEU A 162 1.27 17.87 14.91
N GLU A 163 2.05 18.83 15.38
CA GLU A 163 2.30 19.02 16.82
C GLU A 163 1.05 19.48 17.55
N GLY A 164 0.17 20.21 16.88
CA GLY A 164 -1.08 20.69 17.48
C GLY A 164 -2.23 19.72 17.39
N SER A 165 -2.06 18.58 16.77
CA SER A 165 -3.15 17.63 16.51
C SER A 165 -3.20 16.45 17.48
N VAL A 166 -2.45 16.53 18.53
CA VAL A 166 -2.42 15.47 19.56
C VAL A 166 -3.55 15.61 20.53
#